data_23ffcb39f3d9f5c008932fbaf086012f
#
_entry.id   23ffcb39f3d9f5c008932fbaf086012f
#
_cell.length_a   1.000
_cell.length_b   1.000
_cell.length_c   1.000
_cell.angle_alpha   90.00
_cell.angle_beta   90.00
_cell.angle_gamma   90.00
#
_symmetry.space_group_name_H-M   'P 1'
#
loop_
_entity.id
_entity.type
_entity.pdbx_description
1 polymer ?
#
loop_
_entity_poly.entity_id
_entity_poly.type
_entity_poly.pdbx_seq_one_letter_code
_entity_poly.pdbx_strand_id
1 'polypeptide(L)'
;MYDPFINLPGKFSVNDGTIDFYLRIRTIINKKKIILDLGAGEGYWLKNKKNSKLRKSIQYLKKDVKKLYAADIDKAIFKNKSSHKNLLIKKNVIPLKNNSVDIIICDWVFEHIDNPTLFFTEINRVLKKNGYIWARTTHKYNYFSLVSNI
;
A
#
# COMPACT_ATOMS: atom_id res chain seq x y z
N MET A 1 7.28 5.87 -27.76
CA MET A 1 5.95 5.31 -27.52
C MET A 1 5.06 6.42 -26.95
N TYR A 2 3.98 6.75 -27.65
CA TYR A 2 3.02 7.77 -27.22
C TYR A 2 2.29 7.27 -25.98
N ASP A 3 2.43 7.97 -24.86
CA ASP A 3 1.67 7.69 -23.65
C ASP A 3 0.52 8.70 -23.56
N PRO A 4 -0.71 8.31 -23.87
CA PRO A 4 -1.85 9.23 -23.93
C PRO A 4 -2.16 9.85 -22.57
N PHE A 5 -1.67 9.27 -21.47
CA PHE A 5 -1.94 9.75 -20.12
C PHE A 5 -0.99 10.86 -19.66
N ILE A 6 0.20 10.97 -20.27
CA ILE A 6 1.16 12.05 -19.94
C ILE A 6 0.68 13.40 -20.46
N ASN A 7 -0.09 13.41 -21.55
CA ASN A 7 -0.54 14.62 -22.21
C ASN A 7 -1.89 15.17 -21.72
N LEU A 8 -2.59 14.41 -20.85
CA LEU A 8 -3.83 14.88 -20.24
C LEU A 8 -3.57 15.89 -19.12
N PRO A 9 -4.45 16.89 -18.93
CA PRO A 9 -4.42 17.75 -17.76
C PRO A 9 -4.38 16.91 -16.47
N GLY A 10 -3.46 17.23 -15.54
CA GLY A 10 -3.23 16.45 -14.33
C GLY A 10 -2.37 15.20 -14.49
N LYS A 11 -2.05 14.78 -15.72
CA LYS A 11 -1.20 13.62 -16.03
C LYS A 11 -1.70 12.31 -15.42
N PHE A 12 -2.99 12.06 -15.50
CA PHE A 12 -3.64 10.79 -15.12
C PHE A 12 -4.85 10.56 -16.01
N SER A 13 -5.27 9.30 -16.14
CA SER A 13 -6.52 8.95 -16.84
C SER A 13 -7.69 8.86 -15.86
N VAL A 14 -8.91 8.89 -16.40
CA VAL A 14 -10.13 8.59 -15.61
C VAL A 14 -10.14 7.19 -15.01
N ASN A 15 -9.33 6.29 -15.55
CA ASN A 15 -9.16 4.91 -15.09
C ASN A 15 -7.86 4.72 -14.27
N ASP A 16 -7.27 5.77 -13.70
CA ASP A 16 -6.11 5.61 -12.82
C ASP A 16 -6.51 4.90 -11.53
N GLY A 17 -6.37 3.58 -11.54
CA GLY A 17 -6.72 2.73 -10.41
C GLY A 17 -5.98 3.08 -9.12
N THR A 18 -4.83 3.78 -9.19
CA THR A 18 -4.13 4.24 -7.99
C THR A 18 -4.83 5.44 -7.37
N ILE A 19 -5.27 6.39 -8.18
CA ILE A 19 -6.02 7.55 -7.70
C ILE A 19 -7.33 7.09 -7.06
N ASP A 20 -8.12 6.24 -7.73
CA ASP A 20 -9.36 5.70 -7.18
C ASP A 20 -9.12 4.95 -5.86
N PHE A 21 -8.13 4.06 -5.83
CA PHE A 21 -7.78 3.28 -4.64
C PHE A 21 -7.48 4.17 -3.43
N TYR A 22 -6.63 5.16 -3.58
CA TYR A 22 -6.25 6.05 -2.47
C TYR A 22 -7.30 7.11 -2.15
N LEU A 23 -8.12 7.55 -3.09
CA LEU A 23 -9.27 8.42 -2.78
C LEU A 23 -10.28 7.69 -1.88
N ARG A 24 -10.57 6.43 -2.14
CA ARG A 24 -11.43 5.61 -1.25
C ARG A 24 -10.83 5.44 0.15
N ILE A 25 -9.52 5.20 0.26
CA ILE A 25 -8.84 5.18 1.57
C ILE A 25 -9.03 6.50 2.31
N ARG A 26 -8.95 7.64 1.62
CA ARG A 26 -9.11 8.95 2.23
C ARG A 26 -10.49 9.19 2.85
N THR A 27 -11.52 8.49 2.41
CA THR A 27 -12.86 8.60 3.01
C THR A 27 -12.97 7.97 4.40
N ILE A 28 -12.06 7.05 4.75
CA ILE A 28 -12.10 6.27 6.00
C ILE A 28 -10.99 6.61 6.99
N ILE A 29 -10.03 7.46 6.60
CA ILE A 29 -8.90 7.86 7.46
C ILE A 29 -9.16 9.20 8.14
N ASN A 30 -8.48 9.42 9.27
CA ASN A 30 -8.44 10.70 9.99
C ASN A 30 -7.26 10.73 10.98
N LYS A 31 -7.07 11.86 11.66
CA LYS A 31 -5.99 12.10 12.64
C LYS A 31 -5.97 11.18 13.86
N LYS A 32 -6.98 10.34 14.05
CA LYS A 32 -7.05 9.36 15.15
C LYS A 32 -6.58 7.96 14.70
N LYS A 33 -6.53 7.69 13.40
CA LYS A 33 -6.23 6.36 12.84
C LYS A 33 -4.74 6.05 12.82
N ILE A 34 -4.43 4.79 13.14
CA ILE A 34 -3.10 4.19 12.98
C ILE A 34 -3.17 3.24 11.80
N ILE A 35 -2.30 3.43 10.83
CA ILE A 35 -2.30 2.70 9.56
C ILE A 35 -1.00 1.93 9.39
N LEU A 36 -1.08 0.74 8.83
CA LEU A 36 0.02 -0.05 8.33
C LEU A 36 -0.08 -0.15 6.81
N ASP A 37 0.92 0.37 6.11
CA ASP A 37 1.15 0.18 4.68
C ASP A 37 2.08 -1.05 4.55
N LEU A 38 1.51 -2.18 4.17
CA LEU A 38 2.17 -3.49 4.12
C LEU A 38 2.64 -3.76 2.69
N GLY A 39 3.90 -4.20 2.53
CA GLY A 39 4.54 -4.30 1.21
C GLY A 39 4.91 -2.94 0.60
N ALA A 40 5.17 -1.94 1.45
CA ALA A 40 5.35 -0.55 1.03
C ALA A 40 6.67 -0.28 0.26
N GLY A 41 7.60 -1.23 0.23
CA GLY A 41 8.90 -1.08 -0.40
C GLY A 41 9.62 0.21 0.00
N GLU A 42 10.52 0.69 -0.84
CA GLU A 42 11.27 1.93 -0.58
C GLU A 42 10.45 3.23 -0.81
N GLY A 43 9.16 3.13 -1.14
CA GLY A 43 8.34 4.30 -1.46
C GLY A 43 8.73 4.98 -2.78
N TYR A 44 9.12 4.18 -3.77
CA TYR A 44 9.59 4.65 -5.09
C TYR A 44 8.59 5.60 -5.76
N TRP A 45 7.29 5.39 -5.58
CA TRP A 45 6.24 6.22 -6.15
C TRP A 45 6.38 7.72 -5.78
N LEU A 46 6.91 8.02 -4.60
CA LEU A 46 7.11 9.40 -4.13
C LEU A 46 8.24 10.10 -4.92
N LYS A 47 9.30 9.34 -5.27
CA LYS A 47 10.46 9.84 -6.01
C LYS A 47 10.23 9.84 -7.52
N ASN A 48 9.33 9.00 -8.02
CA ASN A 48 9.11 8.81 -9.45
C ASN A 48 8.65 10.12 -10.11
N LYS A 49 9.47 10.65 -11.04
CA LYS A 49 9.18 11.88 -11.76
C LYS A 49 7.97 11.77 -12.73
N LYS A 50 7.60 10.54 -13.13
CA LYS A 50 6.44 10.30 -13.99
C LYS A 50 5.11 10.48 -13.23
N ASN A 51 5.09 10.33 -11.91
CA ASN A 51 3.90 10.55 -11.11
C ASN A 51 3.61 12.05 -10.97
N SER A 52 2.39 12.46 -11.30
CA SER A 52 1.94 13.85 -11.15
C SER A 52 1.97 14.29 -9.68
N LYS A 53 2.02 15.61 -9.45
CA LYS A 53 1.92 16.16 -8.09
C LYS A 53 0.61 15.77 -7.41
N LEU A 54 -0.50 15.79 -8.17
CA LEU A 54 -1.82 15.39 -7.68
C LEU A 54 -1.82 13.92 -7.23
N ARG A 55 -1.34 12.99 -8.07
CA ARG A 55 -1.26 11.59 -7.72
C ARG A 55 -0.45 11.37 -6.44
N LYS A 56 0.73 11.99 -6.34
CA LYS A 56 1.55 11.92 -5.12
C LYS A 56 0.84 12.47 -3.89
N SER A 57 0.11 13.58 -4.02
CA SER A 57 -0.63 14.18 -2.89
C SER A 57 -1.76 13.27 -2.41
N ILE A 58 -2.44 12.58 -3.33
CA ILE A 58 -3.51 11.62 -3.00
C ILE A 58 -2.94 10.39 -2.28
N GLN A 59 -1.80 9.85 -2.73
CA GLN A 59 -1.13 8.70 -2.10
C GLN A 59 -0.45 9.04 -0.76
N TYR A 60 -0.10 10.30 -0.53
CA TYR A 60 0.66 10.70 0.66
C TYR A 60 -0.24 10.85 1.88
N LEU A 61 -0.47 9.77 2.61
CA LEU A 61 -1.38 9.70 3.75
C LEU A 61 -0.76 10.16 5.08
N LYS A 62 0.57 10.28 5.15
CA LYS A 62 1.32 10.56 6.40
C LYS A 62 0.79 11.75 7.17
N LYS A 63 0.36 12.81 6.47
CA LYS A 63 -0.15 14.04 7.08
C LYS A 63 -1.58 13.93 7.60
N ASP A 64 -2.34 12.90 7.20
CA ASP A 64 -3.78 12.81 7.42
C ASP A 64 -4.16 11.81 8.52
N VAL A 65 -3.18 11.14 9.10
CA VAL A 65 -3.37 10.07 10.08
C VAL A 65 -2.56 10.31 11.35
N LYS A 66 -2.93 9.63 12.44
CA LYS A 66 -2.19 9.67 13.71
C LYS A 66 -0.80 9.06 13.55
N LYS A 67 -0.73 7.90 12.93
CA LYS A 67 0.53 7.17 12.67
C LYS A 67 0.40 6.35 11.40
N LEU A 68 1.41 6.40 10.56
CA LEU A 68 1.57 5.56 9.39
C LEU A 68 2.86 4.76 9.55
N TYR A 69 2.74 3.45 9.65
CA TYR A 69 3.83 2.51 9.54
C TYR A 69 3.95 2.04 8.09
N ALA A 70 5.16 1.90 7.59
CA ALA A 70 5.43 1.21 6.33
C ALA A 70 6.23 -0.05 6.67
N ALA A 71 5.78 -1.21 6.21
CA ALA A 71 6.42 -2.49 6.48
C ALA A 71 6.69 -3.26 5.20
N ASP A 72 7.84 -3.93 5.16
CA ASP A 72 8.25 -4.78 4.05
C ASP A 72 9.22 -5.86 4.53
N ILE A 73 9.36 -6.93 3.76
CA ILE A 73 10.39 -7.96 3.95
C ILE A 73 11.76 -7.51 3.43
N ASP A 74 11.77 -6.57 2.47
CA ASP A 74 12.99 -6.02 1.90
C ASP A 74 13.55 -4.89 2.77
N LYS A 75 14.86 -4.90 3.00
CA LYS A 75 15.59 -3.84 3.71
C LYS A 75 15.51 -2.47 3.03
N ALA A 76 15.17 -2.40 1.75
CA ALA A 76 14.91 -1.15 1.03
C ALA A 76 13.81 -0.31 1.71
N ILE A 77 12.96 -0.90 2.54
CA ILE A 77 11.96 -0.22 3.36
C ILE A 77 12.54 0.94 4.17
N PHE A 78 13.79 0.85 4.63
CA PHE A 78 14.42 1.91 5.41
C PHE A 78 14.66 3.21 4.62
N LYS A 79 14.58 3.17 3.29
CA LYS A 79 14.64 4.35 2.40
C LYS A 79 13.28 5.03 2.22
N ASN A 80 12.19 4.40 2.69
CA ASN A 80 10.84 4.91 2.51
C ASN A 80 10.61 6.18 3.34
N LYS A 81 10.23 7.28 2.66
CA LYS A 81 9.96 8.58 3.29
C LYS A 81 8.47 8.90 3.42
N SER A 82 7.59 8.00 2.94
CA SER A 82 6.14 8.22 2.95
C SER A 82 5.49 7.92 4.30
N SER A 83 6.19 7.29 5.23
CA SER A 83 5.67 6.86 6.53
C SER A 83 6.27 7.65 7.70
N HIS A 84 5.71 7.46 8.91
CA HIS A 84 6.28 7.95 10.16
C HIS A 84 7.35 7.00 10.72
N LYS A 85 7.23 5.70 10.44
CA LYS A 85 8.18 4.68 10.87
C LYS A 85 8.20 3.52 9.91
N ASN A 86 9.39 3.08 9.54
CA ASN A 86 9.62 1.94 8.67
C ASN A 86 9.93 0.69 9.51
N LEU A 87 9.38 -0.43 9.10
CA LEU A 87 9.46 -1.71 9.80
C LEU A 87 9.94 -2.80 8.85
N LEU A 88 10.97 -3.53 9.23
CA LEU A 88 11.40 -4.71 8.50
C LEU A 88 10.68 -5.94 9.08
N ILE A 89 9.95 -6.65 8.23
CA ILE A 89 9.30 -7.92 8.57
C ILE A 89 10.37 -9.01 8.53
N LYS A 90 10.44 -9.81 9.58
CA LYS A 90 11.34 -10.97 9.66
C LYS A 90 10.55 -12.20 10.05
N LYS A 91 10.83 -13.34 9.41
CA LYS A 91 10.15 -14.62 9.70
C LYS A 91 8.62 -14.49 9.71
N ASN A 92 8.07 -13.72 8.78
CA ASN A 92 6.64 -13.41 8.64
C ASN A 92 6.00 -12.70 9.85
N VAL A 93 6.80 -12.11 10.76
CA VAL A 93 6.31 -11.38 11.93
C VAL A 93 6.41 -9.88 11.69
N ILE A 94 5.28 -9.18 11.78
CA ILE A 94 5.20 -7.72 11.73
C ILE A 94 5.60 -7.18 13.12
N PRO A 95 6.62 -6.33 13.26
CA PRO A 95 7.11 -5.87 14.56
C PRO A 95 6.19 -4.79 15.18
N LEU A 96 4.92 -5.16 15.36
CA LEU A 96 3.87 -4.38 16.00
C LEU A 96 3.16 -5.23 17.06
N LYS A 97 2.56 -4.57 18.05
CA LYS A 97 1.75 -5.22 19.08
C LYS A 97 0.43 -5.74 18.51
N ASN A 98 -0.18 -6.71 19.21
CA ASN A 98 -1.52 -7.17 18.89
C ASN A 98 -2.51 -6.00 18.96
N ASN A 99 -3.54 -6.01 18.11
CA ASN A 99 -4.63 -5.03 18.10
C ASN A 99 -4.13 -3.57 18.10
N SER A 100 -3.12 -3.26 17.29
CA SER A 100 -2.42 -1.96 17.33
C SER A 100 -2.71 -1.05 16.14
N VAL A 101 -3.24 -1.57 15.02
CA VAL A 101 -3.53 -0.78 13.82
C VAL A 101 -5.01 -0.78 13.47
N ASP A 102 -5.51 0.34 12.96
CA ASP A 102 -6.91 0.50 12.59
C ASP A 102 -7.17 0.06 11.14
N ILE A 103 -6.19 0.26 10.26
CA ILE A 103 -6.29 -0.05 8.83
C ILE A 103 -4.97 -0.64 8.35
N ILE A 104 -5.04 -1.70 7.57
CA ILE A 104 -3.91 -2.26 6.83
C ILE A 104 -4.16 -2.02 5.35
N ILE A 105 -3.20 -1.43 4.67
CA ILE A 105 -3.18 -1.22 3.22
C ILE A 105 -2.27 -2.28 2.61
N CYS A 106 -2.77 -3.01 1.62
CA CYS A 106 -2.02 -3.98 0.82
C CYS A 106 -2.17 -3.62 -0.66
N ASP A 107 -1.24 -2.82 -1.17
CA ASP A 107 -1.27 -2.35 -2.55
C ASP A 107 -0.32 -3.20 -3.40
N TRP A 108 -0.86 -4.15 -4.19
CA TRP A 108 -0.10 -5.14 -4.99
C TRP A 108 0.78 -6.04 -4.12
N VAL A 109 0.19 -6.69 -3.10
CA VAL A 109 0.89 -7.55 -2.14
C VAL A 109 0.41 -8.98 -2.23
N PHE A 110 -0.89 -9.21 -2.38
CA PHE A 110 -1.48 -10.55 -2.25
C PHE A 110 -0.99 -11.54 -3.30
N GLU A 111 -0.60 -11.06 -4.48
CA GLU A 111 0.00 -11.85 -5.55
C GLU A 111 1.38 -12.42 -5.23
N HIS A 112 2.02 -11.92 -4.17
CA HIS A 112 3.36 -12.35 -3.73
C HIS A 112 3.34 -13.18 -2.44
N ILE A 113 2.15 -13.60 -1.96
CA ILE A 113 2.01 -14.31 -0.70
C ILE A 113 2.07 -15.83 -0.92
N ASP A 114 3.18 -16.46 -0.52
CA ASP A 114 3.37 -17.91 -0.61
C ASP A 114 2.53 -18.68 0.41
N ASN A 115 2.35 -18.16 1.61
CA ASN A 115 1.58 -18.79 2.67
C ASN A 115 0.46 -17.86 3.18
N PRO A 116 -0.74 -17.92 2.57
CA PRO A 116 -1.87 -17.08 2.97
C PRO A 116 -2.29 -17.27 4.43
N THR A 117 -2.25 -18.50 4.94
CA THR A 117 -2.67 -18.79 6.32
C THR A 117 -1.80 -18.04 7.33
N LEU A 118 -0.48 -18.13 7.22
CA LEU A 118 0.44 -17.40 8.10
C LEU A 118 0.29 -15.88 7.93
N PHE A 119 0.15 -15.42 6.70
CA PHE A 119 -0.02 -14.01 6.39
C PHE A 119 -1.27 -13.43 7.04
N PHE A 120 -2.44 -14.05 6.86
CA PHE A 120 -3.68 -13.57 7.43
C PHE A 120 -3.76 -13.75 8.95
N THR A 121 -3.11 -14.76 9.51
CA THR A 121 -2.96 -14.91 10.98
C THR A 121 -2.22 -13.70 11.55
N GLU A 122 -1.13 -13.28 10.93
CA GLU A 122 -0.32 -12.16 11.38
C GLU A 122 -1.03 -10.80 11.18
N ILE A 123 -1.73 -10.63 10.06
CA ILE A 123 -2.60 -9.48 9.83
C ILE A 123 -3.67 -9.38 10.92
N ASN A 124 -4.37 -10.48 11.21
CA ASN A 124 -5.42 -10.51 12.24
C ASN A 124 -4.87 -10.21 13.63
N ARG A 125 -3.64 -10.64 13.90
CA ARG A 125 -2.97 -10.34 15.18
C ARG A 125 -2.76 -8.84 15.39
N VAL A 126 -2.28 -8.12 14.37
CA VAL A 126 -1.93 -6.70 14.49
C VAL A 126 -3.12 -5.78 14.29
N LEU A 127 -4.14 -6.21 13.55
CA LEU A 127 -5.35 -5.44 13.28
C LEU A 127 -6.23 -5.37 14.53
N LYS A 128 -6.77 -4.19 14.82
CA LYS A 128 -7.75 -4.01 15.90
C LYS A 128 -9.07 -4.69 15.57
N LYS A 129 -9.84 -5.04 16.62
CA LYS A 129 -11.25 -5.41 16.44
C LYS A 129 -11.97 -4.28 15.69
N ASN A 130 -12.72 -4.62 14.65
CA ASN A 130 -13.37 -3.67 13.73
C ASN A 130 -12.37 -2.82 12.88
N GLY A 131 -11.13 -3.27 12.73
CA GLY A 131 -10.20 -2.71 11.77
C GLY A 131 -10.49 -3.18 10.34
N TYR A 132 -9.89 -2.53 9.36
CA TYR A 132 -10.10 -2.80 7.94
C TYR A 132 -8.80 -3.20 7.24
N ILE A 133 -8.91 -4.14 6.31
CA ILE A 133 -7.90 -4.39 5.29
C ILE A 133 -8.38 -3.72 4.01
N TRP A 134 -7.56 -2.88 3.43
CA TRP A 134 -7.80 -2.24 2.15
C TRP A 134 -6.77 -2.74 1.15
N ALA A 135 -7.20 -3.58 0.22
CA ALA A 135 -6.30 -4.26 -0.69
C ALA A 135 -6.71 -4.10 -2.14
N ARG A 136 -5.74 -4.08 -3.03
CA ARG A 136 -5.90 -4.39 -4.45
C ARG A 136 -4.77 -5.32 -4.88
N THR A 137 -5.10 -6.20 -5.82
CA THR A 137 -4.20 -7.20 -6.37
C THR A 137 -4.58 -7.48 -7.82
N THR A 138 -3.77 -8.24 -8.52
CA THR A 138 -4.08 -8.67 -9.89
C THR A 138 -5.31 -9.58 -9.90
N HIS A 139 -6.12 -9.47 -10.94
CA HIS A 139 -7.18 -10.44 -11.18
C HIS A 139 -6.57 -11.74 -11.68
N LYS A 140 -7.02 -12.88 -11.16
CA LYS A 140 -6.50 -14.22 -11.49
C LYS A 140 -6.45 -14.51 -13.00
N TYR A 141 -7.37 -13.96 -13.77
CA TYR A 141 -7.51 -14.19 -15.21
C TYR A 141 -7.04 -13.00 -16.06
N ASN A 142 -6.29 -12.06 -15.51
CA ASN A 142 -5.71 -11.03 -16.36
C ASN A 142 -4.49 -11.59 -17.12
N TYR A 143 -4.11 -10.92 -18.21
CA TYR A 143 -3.00 -11.35 -19.07
C TYR A 143 -1.69 -11.59 -18.30
N PHE A 144 -1.36 -10.71 -17.36
CA PHE A 144 -0.14 -10.83 -16.56
C PHE A 144 -0.17 -12.05 -15.62
N SER A 145 -1.31 -12.35 -15.02
CA SER A 145 -1.46 -13.53 -14.16
C SER A 145 -1.36 -14.85 -14.94
N LEU A 146 -1.78 -14.85 -16.21
CA LEU A 146 -1.66 -16.02 -17.08
C LEU A 146 -0.21 -16.27 -17.51
N VAL A 147 0.55 -15.21 -17.80
CA VAL A 147 1.96 -15.30 -18.23
C VAL A 147 2.91 -15.64 -17.08
N SER A 148 2.64 -15.20 -15.87
CA SER A 148 3.49 -15.47 -14.70
C SER A 148 3.38 -16.91 -14.16
N ASN A 149 2.43 -17.70 -14.63
CA ASN A 149 2.22 -19.10 -14.24
C ASN A 149 2.76 -20.10 -15.28
N ILE A 150 3.52 -19.65 -16.30
CA ILE A 150 4.27 -20.46 -17.24
C ILE A 150 5.75 -20.44 -16.85
#